data_c27b6db971567cb7f37ead7f614295ff
#
_entry.id   c27b6db971567cb7f37ead7f614295ff
#
_cell.length_a   1.000
_cell.length_b   1.000
_cell.length_c   1.000
_cell.angle_alpha   90.00
_cell.angle_beta   90.00
_cell.angle_gamma   90.00
#
_symmetry.space_group_name_H-M   'P 1'
#
loop_
_entity.id
_entity.type
_entity.pdbx_description
1 polymer ?
#
loop_
_entity_poly.entity_id
_entity_poly.type
_entity_poly.pdbx_seq_one_letter_code
_entity_poly.pdbx_strand_id
1 'polypeptide(L)'
;KNELGFNGVVVTDAMNMAGIAKTYDQVQATKLAINAGVDLICMPCDLKSKDDLANLDKIIDGVEKAVKDNEIQESRLNDAVTRILTLKENKGILDWKESNYSLEKALATVGSDENRAKEREIARKAVTVIKNENNALPLNVTKKSKVLMLCPYTNEQSQMLMGWNRAKKAGLIPDGAEVKVQCFMNHDDLETVKENIDWADTVIINSEIYGTYYTNYKHWLSAGPNNFTKYCKENNKTSVIMSVDLPYDVQLYPYADAILAVYGDIGSSVDPTEAIVGG
;
A
#
# COMPACT_ATOMS: atom_id res chain seq x y z
N LYS A 1 -2.41 26.29 6.76
CA LYS A 1 -1.30 27.16 6.41
C LYS A 1 -0.88 28.01 7.63
N ASN A 2 -1.78 28.85 8.15
CA ASN A 2 -1.43 29.84 9.16
C ASN A 2 -0.95 29.25 10.50
N GLU A 3 -1.65 28.25 11.06
CA GLU A 3 -1.31 27.64 12.34
C GLU A 3 0.02 26.86 12.29
N LEU A 4 0.26 26.15 11.19
CA LEU A 4 1.44 25.30 11.02
C LEU A 4 2.59 26.01 10.28
N GLY A 5 2.43 27.26 9.86
CA GLY A 5 3.43 27.99 9.08
C GLY A 5 3.75 27.36 7.72
N PHE A 6 2.81 26.58 7.13
CA PHE A 6 3.07 25.88 5.86
C PHE A 6 3.01 26.85 4.68
N ASN A 7 4.14 27.02 3.99
CA ASN A 7 4.32 27.96 2.88
C ASN A 7 4.33 27.30 1.48
N GLY A 8 4.19 25.98 1.41
CA GLY A 8 4.14 25.24 0.15
C GLY A 8 2.76 25.29 -0.53
N VAL A 9 2.61 24.50 -1.59
CA VAL A 9 1.36 24.31 -2.34
C VAL A 9 0.50 23.26 -1.67
N VAL A 10 -0.76 23.60 -1.39
CA VAL A 10 -1.76 22.65 -0.88
C VAL A 10 -2.53 22.06 -2.06
N VAL A 11 -2.52 20.72 -2.17
CA VAL A 11 -3.17 19.96 -3.24
C VAL A 11 -4.27 19.11 -2.63
N THR A 12 -5.43 19.01 -3.29
CA THR A 12 -6.46 18.03 -2.88
C THR A 12 -6.06 16.61 -3.27
N ASP A 13 -6.68 15.62 -2.67
CA ASP A 13 -6.88 14.33 -3.30
C ASP A 13 -7.87 14.45 -4.46
N ALA A 14 -8.14 13.39 -5.19
CA ALA A 14 -9.04 13.39 -6.35
C ALA A 14 -10.46 13.83 -5.97
N MET A 15 -10.92 14.95 -6.52
CA MET A 15 -12.22 15.54 -6.18
C MET A 15 -13.41 14.82 -6.82
N ASN A 16 -13.17 13.90 -7.77
CA ASN A 16 -14.19 13.02 -8.35
C ASN A 16 -14.50 11.79 -7.46
N MET A 17 -13.82 11.62 -6.33
CA MET A 17 -14.09 10.54 -5.41
C MET A 17 -15.47 10.65 -4.75
N ALA A 18 -16.10 9.50 -4.50
CA ALA A 18 -17.47 9.41 -4.01
C ALA A 18 -17.73 10.15 -2.68
N GLY A 19 -16.73 10.35 -1.84
CA GLY A 19 -16.83 11.11 -0.59
C GLY A 19 -17.24 12.56 -0.82
N ILE A 20 -16.82 13.17 -1.92
CA ILE A 20 -17.17 14.54 -2.32
C ILE A 20 -18.29 14.53 -3.37
N ALA A 21 -18.12 13.74 -4.44
CA ALA A 21 -19.00 13.76 -5.61
C ALA A 21 -20.47 13.36 -5.33
N LYS A 22 -20.74 12.66 -4.21
CA LYS A 22 -22.10 12.33 -3.77
C LYS A 22 -22.81 13.50 -3.09
N THR A 23 -22.07 14.49 -2.60
CA THR A 23 -22.63 15.57 -1.78
C THR A 23 -22.63 16.91 -2.51
N TYR A 24 -21.61 17.18 -3.31
CA TYR A 24 -21.42 18.44 -4.00
C TYR A 24 -21.27 18.24 -5.51
N ASP A 25 -21.83 19.14 -6.30
CA ASP A 25 -21.46 19.25 -7.71
C ASP A 25 -19.99 19.73 -7.85
N GLN A 26 -19.42 19.51 -9.01
CA GLN A 26 -18.01 19.77 -9.28
C GLN A 26 -17.60 21.23 -9.11
N VAL A 27 -18.47 22.17 -9.52
CA VAL A 27 -18.24 23.62 -9.38
C VAL A 27 -18.23 24.00 -7.91
N GLN A 28 -19.24 23.55 -7.17
CA GLN A 28 -19.37 23.87 -5.75
C GLN A 28 -18.23 23.26 -4.93
N ALA A 29 -17.87 22.00 -5.18
CA ALA A 29 -16.76 21.34 -4.53
C ALA A 29 -15.44 22.12 -4.75
N THR A 30 -15.20 22.55 -5.99
CA THR A 30 -14.02 23.34 -6.36
C THR A 30 -13.99 24.70 -5.63
N LYS A 31 -15.10 25.42 -5.58
CA LYS A 31 -15.23 26.70 -4.87
C LYS A 31 -14.95 26.55 -3.37
N LEU A 32 -15.51 25.52 -2.75
CA LEU A 32 -15.28 25.23 -1.31
C LEU A 32 -13.81 24.92 -1.02
N ALA A 33 -13.17 24.11 -1.89
CA ALA A 33 -11.75 23.77 -1.74
C ALA A 33 -10.86 25.01 -1.85
N ILE A 34 -11.11 25.89 -2.84
CA ILE A 34 -10.35 27.15 -2.99
C ILE A 34 -10.50 28.02 -1.74
N ASN A 35 -11.72 28.18 -1.25
CA ASN A 35 -11.98 29.00 -0.05
C ASN A 35 -11.40 28.38 1.23
N ALA A 36 -11.28 27.05 1.29
CA ALA A 36 -10.60 26.34 2.37
C ALA A 36 -9.05 26.50 2.33
N GLY A 37 -8.50 27.13 1.27
CA GLY A 37 -7.08 27.40 1.17
C GLY A 37 -6.30 26.43 0.28
N VAL A 38 -6.98 25.59 -0.50
CA VAL A 38 -6.35 24.72 -1.49
C VAL A 38 -5.82 25.55 -2.66
N ASP A 39 -4.62 25.22 -3.12
CA ASP A 39 -3.97 25.92 -4.23
C ASP A 39 -4.11 25.18 -5.55
N LEU A 40 -4.08 23.85 -5.51
CA LEU A 40 -4.16 22.98 -6.69
C LEU A 40 -5.25 21.93 -6.49
N ILE A 41 -6.22 21.90 -7.38
CA ILE A 41 -7.34 20.97 -7.36
C ILE A 41 -6.98 19.76 -8.23
N CYS A 42 -6.92 18.57 -7.62
CA CYS A 42 -6.66 17.33 -8.34
C CYS A 42 -7.97 16.72 -8.84
N MET A 43 -8.03 16.33 -10.11
CA MET A 43 -9.14 15.64 -10.72
C MET A 43 -10.52 16.23 -10.35
N PRO A 44 -10.79 17.51 -10.63
CA PRO A 44 -12.08 18.15 -10.29
C PRO A 44 -13.25 17.53 -11.08
N CYS A 45 -12.96 16.87 -12.18
CA CYS A 45 -13.89 16.08 -12.99
C CYS A 45 -13.14 14.95 -13.70
N ASP A 46 -13.88 13.95 -14.19
CA ASP A 46 -13.33 12.95 -15.10
C ASP A 46 -13.09 13.57 -16.48
N LEU A 47 -11.96 13.24 -17.10
CA LEU A 47 -11.59 13.63 -18.47
C LEU A 47 -11.19 12.36 -19.25
N LYS A 48 -12.17 11.52 -19.61
CA LYS A 48 -11.98 10.25 -20.33
C LYS A 48 -12.13 10.39 -21.84
N SER A 49 -12.80 11.46 -22.28
CA SER A 49 -13.09 11.75 -23.68
C SER A 49 -13.00 13.25 -23.97
N LYS A 50 -13.05 13.62 -25.26
CA LYS A 50 -13.10 15.04 -25.66
C LYS A 50 -14.39 15.74 -25.18
N ASP A 51 -15.48 15.00 -25.07
CA ASP A 51 -16.77 15.56 -24.64
C ASP A 51 -16.74 15.97 -23.16
N ASP A 52 -15.86 15.35 -22.36
CA ASP A 52 -15.69 15.69 -20.95
C ASP A 52 -15.03 17.07 -20.74
N LEU A 53 -14.38 17.64 -21.76
CA LEU A 53 -13.79 18.99 -21.67
C LEU A 53 -14.84 20.04 -21.31
N ALA A 54 -16.09 19.88 -21.75
CA ALA A 54 -17.18 20.77 -21.37
C ALA A 54 -17.46 20.79 -19.85
N ASN A 55 -17.09 19.73 -19.12
CA ASN A 55 -17.20 19.72 -17.66
C ASN A 55 -16.09 20.56 -17.02
N LEU A 56 -14.89 20.52 -17.59
CA LEU A 56 -13.79 21.38 -17.14
C LEU A 56 -14.11 22.85 -17.39
N ASP A 57 -14.63 23.19 -18.58
CA ASP A 57 -15.04 24.55 -18.92
C ASP A 57 -16.10 25.08 -17.95
N LYS A 58 -17.11 24.29 -17.60
CA LYS A 58 -18.11 24.64 -16.57
C LYS A 58 -17.49 24.94 -15.21
N ILE A 59 -16.47 24.21 -14.81
CA ILE A 59 -15.76 24.44 -13.53
C ILE A 59 -15.01 25.76 -13.61
N ILE A 60 -14.30 26.03 -14.71
CA ILE A 60 -13.55 27.27 -14.92
C ILE A 60 -14.50 28.46 -14.90
N ASP A 61 -15.55 28.41 -15.69
CA ASP A 61 -16.59 29.47 -15.76
C ASP A 61 -17.25 29.70 -14.38
N GLY A 62 -17.52 28.61 -13.65
CA GLY A 62 -18.09 28.65 -12.31
C GLY A 62 -17.17 29.33 -11.29
N VAL A 63 -15.87 29.08 -11.35
CA VAL A 63 -14.87 29.75 -10.50
C VAL A 63 -14.71 31.21 -10.91
N GLU A 64 -14.64 31.51 -12.21
CA GLU A 64 -14.58 32.89 -12.70
C GLU A 64 -15.78 33.72 -12.25
N LYS A 65 -16.98 33.15 -12.37
CA LYS A 65 -18.22 33.77 -11.88
C LYS A 65 -18.15 34.00 -10.38
N ALA A 66 -17.69 33.01 -9.59
CA ALA A 66 -17.59 33.13 -8.15
C ALA A 66 -16.62 34.25 -7.70
N VAL A 67 -15.57 34.53 -8.47
CA VAL A 67 -14.69 35.67 -8.24
C VAL A 67 -15.42 36.98 -8.55
N LYS A 68 -16.12 37.06 -9.69
CA LYS A 68 -16.92 38.25 -10.06
C LYS A 68 -18.01 38.59 -9.05
N ASP A 69 -18.60 37.57 -8.45
CA ASP A 69 -19.66 37.67 -7.44
C ASP A 69 -19.09 37.85 -6.01
N ASN A 70 -17.77 37.95 -5.84
CA ASN A 70 -17.07 38.00 -4.55
C ASN A 70 -17.28 36.78 -3.62
N GLU A 71 -17.69 35.64 -4.13
CA GLU A 71 -17.76 34.36 -3.40
C GLU A 71 -16.35 33.77 -3.18
N ILE A 72 -15.41 34.05 -4.09
CA ILE A 72 -13.98 33.76 -3.96
C ILE A 72 -13.24 35.14 -4.05
N GLN A 73 -12.40 35.41 -3.08
CA GLN A 73 -11.57 36.60 -3.14
C GLN A 73 -10.48 36.44 -4.21
N GLU A 74 -10.34 37.45 -5.09
CA GLU A 74 -9.30 37.42 -6.13
C GLU A 74 -7.89 37.27 -5.53
N SER A 75 -7.65 37.86 -4.37
CA SER A 75 -6.38 37.73 -3.62
C SER A 75 -6.09 36.26 -3.26
N ARG A 76 -7.13 35.39 -3.05
CA ARG A 76 -6.97 33.99 -2.78
C ARG A 76 -6.47 33.23 -4.01
N LEU A 77 -6.98 33.55 -5.21
CA LEU A 77 -6.48 32.99 -6.46
C LEU A 77 -5.04 33.43 -6.74
N ASN A 78 -4.76 34.69 -6.55
CA ASN A 78 -3.42 35.26 -6.74
C ASN A 78 -2.39 34.59 -5.81
N ASP A 79 -2.75 34.32 -4.54
CA ASP A 79 -1.88 33.58 -3.61
C ASP A 79 -1.65 32.12 -4.11
N ALA A 80 -2.70 31.42 -4.58
CA ALA A 80 -2.56 30.09 -5.13
C ALA A 80 -1.64 30.04 -6.34
N VAL A 81 -1.89 30.92 -7.31
CA VAL A 81 -1.09 31.01 -8.54
C VAL A 81 0.38 31.34 -8.22
N THR A 82 0.61 32.30 -7.31
CA THR A 82 1.96 32.67 -6.88
C THR A 82 2.69 31.48 -6.28
N ARG A 83 2.06 30.71 -5.38
CA ARG A 83 2.66 29.50 -4.80
C ARG A 83 2.99 28.44 -5.85
N ILE A 84 2.06 28.19 -6.78
CA ILE A 84 2.26 27.21 -7.86
C ILE A 84 3.40 27.65 -8.78
N LEU A 85 3.43 28.91 -9.20
CA LEU A 85 4.49 29.42 -10.09
C LEU A 85 5.85 29.42 -9.40
N THR A 86 5.93 29.83 -8.13
CA THR A 86 7.15 29.75 -7.33
C THR A 86 7.66 28.32 -7.21
N LEU A 87 6.76 27.35 -6.98
CA LEU A 87 7.14 25.93 -6.94
C LEU A 87 7.70 25.47 -8.30
N LYS A 88 7.02 25.83 -9.40
CA LYS A 88 7.46 25.47 -10.76
C LYS A 88 8.80 26.09 -11.11
N GLU A 89 9.01 27.35 -10.76
CA GLU A 89 10.29 28.06 -10.95
C GLU A 89 11.42 27.37 -10.17
N ASN A 90 11.22 27.14 -8.86
CA ASN A 90 12.20 26.47 -8.00
C ASN A 90 12.56 25.04 -8.44
N LYS A 91 11.66 24.40 -9.17
CA LYS A 91 11.88 23.06 -9.75
C LYS A 91 12.39 23.09 -11.20
N GLY A 92 12.60 24.26 -11.77
CA GLY A 92 13.04 24.43 -13.17
C GLY A 92 12.01 23.97 -14.20
N ILE A 93 10.72 23.88 -13.82
CA ILE A 93 9.65 23.39 -14.71
C ILE A 93 9.26 24.44 -15.75
N LEU A 94 9.35 25.74 -15.39
CA LEU A 94 8.99 26.83 -16.31
C LEU A 94 9.96 26.95 -17.49
N ASP A 95 11.23 26.65 -17.27
CA ASP A 95 12.29 26.64 -18.29
C ASP A 95 12.70 25.24 -18.73
N TRP A 96 11.79 24.25 -18.53
CA TRP A 96 12.09 22.86 -18.83
C TRP A 96 12.43 22.66 -20.31
N LYS A 97 13.53 21.95 -20.55
CA LYS A 97 13.98 21.53 -21.87
C LYS A 97 14.27 20.04 -21.81
N GLU A 98 14.09 19.34 -22.94
CA GLU A 98 14.40 17.92 -23.03
C GLU A 98 15.87 17.61 -22.65
N SER A 99 16.77 18.55 -22.89
CA SER A 99 18.18 18.47 -22.46
C SER A 99 18.38 18.44 -20.94
N ASN A 100 17.37 18.79 -20.15
CA ASN A 100 17.41 18.71 -18.68
C ASN A 100 17.14 17.29 -18.18
N TYR A 101 16.63 16.42 -19.04
CA TYR A 101 16.36 15.03 -18.71
C TYR A 101 17.60 14.16 -18.96
N SER A 102 17.98 13.35 -18.00
CA SER A 102 19.05 12.38 -18.11
C SER A 102 18.54 11.00 -17.69
N LEU A 103 18.36 10.12 -18.68
CA LEU A 103 17.96 8.72 -18.43
C LEU A 103 19.00 8.03 -17.54
N GLU A 104 20.28 8.28 -17.75
CA GLU A 104 21.36 7.72 -16.95
C GLU A 104 21.23 8.10 -15.47
N LYS A 105 21.00 9.40 -15.17
CA LYS A 105 20.78 9.86 -13.79
C LYS A 105 19.50 9.29 -13.19
N ALA A 106 18.42 9.19 -13.97
CA ALA A 106 17.18 8.59 -13.50
C ALA A 106 17.39 7.12 -13.13
N LEU A 107 18.04 6.34 -13.99
CA LEU A 107 18.34 4.92 -13.74
C LEU A 107 19.33 4.71 -12.59
N ALA A 108 20.28 5.63 -12.41
CA ALA A 108 21.22 5.59 -11.28
C ALA A 108 20.56 5.92 -9.93
N THR A 109 19.40 6.59 -9.93
CA THR A 109 18.70 7.01 -8.70
C THR A 109 17.51 6.12 -8.40
N VAL A 110 16.63 5.92 -9.40
CA VAL A 110 15.40 5.13 -9.23
C VAL A 110 15.77 3.65 -9.09
N GLY A 111 15.42 3.08 -7.95
CA GLY A 111 15.72 1.68 -7.64
C GLY A 111 17.20 1.38 -7.41
N SER A 112 18.03 2.40 -7.10
CA SER A 112 19.42 2.19 -6.72
C SER A 112 19.55 1.30 -5.48
N ASP A 113 20.68 0.64 -5.32
CA ASP A 113 20.94 -0.24 -4.16
C ASP A 113 20.78 0.51 -2.83
N GLU A 114 21.17 1.80 -2.77
CA GLU A 114 21.01 2.65 -1.60
C GLU A 114 19.53 2.90 -1.29
N ASN A 115 18.72 3.27 -2.30
CA ASN A 115 17.29 3.49 -2.12
C ASN A 115 16.57 2.19 -1.74
N ARG A 116 16.93 1.07 -2.35
CA ARG A 116 16.40 -0.26 -1.99
C ARG A 116 16.80 -0.68 -0.57
N ALA A 117 18.01 -0.36 -0.13
CA ALA A 117 18.43 -0.61 1.24
C ALA A 117 17.62 0.23 2.24
N LYS A 118 17.30 1.48 1.90
CA LYS A 118 16.47 2.36 2.72
C LYS A 118 15.03 1.87 2.82
N GLU A 119 14.44 1.42 1.71
CA GLU A 119 13.12 0.76 1.72
C GLU A 119 13.09 -0.42 2.70
N ARG A 120 14.07 -1.33 2.57
CA ARG A 120 14.17 -2.50 3.47
C ARG A 120 14.35 -2.12 4.92
N GLU A 121 15.17 -1.10 5.21
CA GLU A 121 15.35 -0.60 6.59
C GLU A 121 14.02 -0.12 7.18
N ILE A 122 13.24 0.64 6.40
CA ILE A 122 11.93 1.15 6.83
C ILE A 122 10.97 -0.01 7.08
N ALA A 123 10.90 -0.98 6.16
CA ALA A 123 10.02 -2.13 6.29
C ALA A 123 10.33 -2.95 7.55
N ARG A 124 11.60 -3.26 7.79
CA ARG A 124 12.01 -4.00 8.99
C ARG A 124 11.62 -3.30 10.28
N LYS A 125 11.75 -1.96 10.32
CA LYS A 125 11.36 -1.16 11.49
C LYS A 125 9.85 -1.03 11.66
N ALA A 126 9.08 -1.18 10.60
CA ALA A 126 7.63 -1.09 10.63
C ALA A 126 6.98 -2.37 11.17
N VAL A 127 7.57 -3.55 10.95
CA VAL A 127 6.99 -4.83 11.38
C VAL A 127 6.67 -4.81 12.88
N THR A 128 5.40 -5.06 13.19
CA THR A 128 4.87 -5.02 14.56
C THR A 128 4.31 -6.38 14.95
N VAL A 129 4.85 -6.98 16.02
CA VAL A 129 4.34 -8.23 16.56
C VAL A 129 3.06 -7.96 17.34
N ILE A 130 1.93 -8.46 16.82
CA ILE A 130 0.61 -8.33 17.47
C ILE A 130 0.35 -9.52 18.40
N LYS A 131 0.75 -10.71 17.97
CA LYS A 131 0.57 -11.97 18.69
C LYS A 131 1.80 -12.85 18.50
N ASN A 132 2.24 -13.51 19.57
CA ASN A 132 3.32 -14.53 19.51
C ASN A 132 3.11 -15.54 20.63
N GLU A 133 2.33 -16.58 20.37
CA GLU A 133 2.08 -17.67 21.32
C GLU A 133 3.16 -18.74 21.17
N ASN A 134 3.49 -19.38 22.29
CA ASN A 134 4.45 -20.49 22.36
C ASN A 134 5.85 -20.17 21.79
N ASN A 135 6.24 -18.90 21.74
CA ASN A 135 7.47 -18.44 21.09
C ASN A 135 7.57 -18.90 19.63
N ALA A 136 6.47 -18.80 18.89
CA ALA A 136 6.45 -19.15 17.47
C ALA A 136 7.42 -18.29 16.65
N LEU A 137 7.68 -17.06 17.09
CA LEU A 137 8.65 -16.16 16.49
C LEU A 137 9.80 -15.84 17.50
N PRO A 138 11.05 -15.68 17.01
CA PRO A 138 11.51 -15.92 15.63
C PRO A 138 11.38 -17.38 15.23
N LEU A 139 11.11 -17.62 13.93
CA LEU A 139 11.01 -18.99 13.43
C LEU A 139 12.34 -19.74 13.54
N ASN A 140 12.32 -20.90 14.16
CA ASN A 140 13.50 -21.76 14.24
C ASN A 140 13.61 -22.63 12.98
N VAL A 141 14.13 -22.07 11.89
CA VAL A 141 14.30 -22.78 10.61
C VAL A 141 15.55 -23.64 10.65
N THR A 142 15.39 -24.93 10.48
CA THR A 142 16.47 -25.92 10.42
C THR A 142 16.64 -26.47 9.00
N LYS A 143 17.72 -27.25 8.78
CA LYS A 143 17.95 -27.93 7.48
C LYS A 143 16.83 -28.90 7.04
N LYS A 144 15.96 -29.28 7.95
CA LYS A 144 14.86 -30.22 7.69
C LYS A 144 13.49 -29.52 7.63
N SER A 145 13.47 -28.22 7.91
CA SER A 145 12.21 -27.45 7.92
C SER A 145 11.58 -27.37 6.55
N LYS A 146 10.27 -27.49 6.55
CA LYS A 146 9.41 -27.33 5.38
C LYS A 146 8.47 -26.18 5.62
N VAL A 147 8.65 -25.11 4.88
CA VAL A 147 7.88 -23.88 5.03
C VAL A 147 6.96 -23.69 3.83
N LEU A 148 5.67 -23.53 4.11
CA LEU A 148 4.68 -23.12 3.10
C LEU A 148 4.39 -21.64 3.28
N MET A 149 4.41 -20.91 2.18
CA MET A 149 3.98 -19.52 2.12
C MET A 149 2.71 -19.44 1.28
N LEU A 150 1.63 -18.88 1.86
CA LEU A 150 0.36 -18.68 1.19
C LEU A 150 0.11 -17.19 0.96
N CYS A 151 -0.32 -16.83 -0.23
CA CYS A 151 -0.63 -15.44 -0.59
C CYS A 151 -1.96 -15.34 -1.35
N PRO A 152 -2.69 -14.20 -1.19
CA PRO A 152 -3.97 -14.01 -1.87
C PRO A 152 -3.82 -13.80 -3.39
N TYR A 153 -2.70 -13.22 -3.86
CA TYR A 153 -2.53 -12.86 -5.26
C TYR A 153 -1.27 -13.48 -5.88
N THR A 154 -1.35 -13.77 -7.18
CA THR A 154 -0.27 -14.47 -7.91
C THR A 154 1.02 -13.66 -8.04
N ASN A 155 0.93 -12.33 -8.09
CA ASN A 155 2.10 -11.44 -8.13
C ASN A 155 2.94 -11.49 -6.86
N GLU A 156 2.36 -11.87 -5.72
CA GLU A 156 3.08 -11.95 -4.45
C GLU A 156 3.98 -13.19 -4.34
N GLN A 157 3.68 -14.26 -5.08
CA GLN A 157 4.44 -15.51 -5.00
C GLN A 157 5.94 -15.30 -5.24
N SER A 158 6.29 -14.55 -6.29
CA SER A 158 7.68 -14.26 -6.62
C SER A 158 8.37 -13.40 -5.55
N GLN A 159 7.64 -12.50 -4.94
CA GLN A 159 8.16 -11.56 -3.94
C GLN A 159 8.43 -12.27 -2.61
N MET A 160 7.50 -13.13 -2.15
CA MET A 160 7.72 -13.98 -0.98
C MET A 160 8.94 -14.89 -1.17
N LEU A 161 9.08 -15.48 -2.36
CA LEU A 161 10.26 -16.30 -2.67
C LEU A 161 11.56 -15.48 -2.72
N MET A 162 11.50 -14.23 -3.17
CA MET A 162 12.66 -13.33 -3.13
C MET A 162 13.10 -13.03 -1.69
N GLY A 163 12.18 -12.81 -0.76
CA GLY A 163 12.48 -12.64 0.66
C GLY A 163 13.15 -13.87 1.26
N TRP A 164 12.60 -15.05 1.02
CA TRP A 164 13.20 -16.31 1.42
C TRP A 164 14.64 -16.45 0.92
N ASN A 165 14.86 -16.17 -0.37
CA ASN A 165 16.18 -16.28 -0.99
C ASN A 165 17.18 -15.23 -0.43
N ARG A 166 16.71 -14.03 -0.08
CA ARG A 166 17.54 -13.01 0.58
C ARG A 166 17.94 -13.46 1.98
N ALA A 167 17.01 -13.96 2.78
CA ALA A 167 17.26 -14.49 4.09
C ALA A 167 18.25 -15.69 4.05
N LYS A 168 18.08 -16.57 3.07
CA LYS A 168 19.01 -17.69 2.82
C LYS A 168 20.41 -17.19 2.46
N LYS A 169 20.50 -16.21 1.55
CA LYS A 169 21.79 -15.59 1.18
C LYS A 169 22.47 -14.88 2.35
N ALA A 170 21.70 -14.33 3.27
CA ALA A 170 22.21 -13.72 4.51
C ALA A 170 22.63 -14.75 5.58
N GLY A 171 22.46 -16.05 5.34
CA GLY A 171 22.80 -17.12 6.28
C GLY A 171 21.78 -17.32 7.40
N LEU A 172 20.62 -16.69 7.32
CA LEU A 172 19.52 -16.80 8.31
C LEU A 172 18.71 -18.08 8.13
N ILE A 173 18.66 -18.60 6.91
CA ILE A 173 18.01 -19.86 6.56
C ILE A 173 19.08 -20.86 6.13
N PRO A 174 19.19 -22.02 6.82
CA PRO A 174 20.21 -23.01 6.49
C PRO A 174 19.95 -23.73 5.17
N ASP A 175 21.02 -24.16 4.50
CA ASP A 175 20.89 -25.04 3.32
C ASP A 175 20.21 -26.35 3.70
N GLY A 176 19.25 -26.75 2.87
CA GLY A 176 18.44 -27.94 3.12
C GLY A 176 17.00 -27.65 3.58
N ALA A 177 16.72 -26.44 4.12
CA ALA A 177 15.35 -26.01 4.34
C ALA A 177 14.60 -25.87 3.01
N GLU A 178 13.38 -26.37 2.99
CA GLU A 178 12.53 -26.37 1.80
C GLU A 178 11.43 -25.31 1.93
N VAL A 179 11.08 -24.69 0.81
CA VAL A 179 9.97 -23.72 0.73
C VAL A 179 9.05 -24.03 -0.44
N LYS A 180 7.76 -23.87 -0.23
CA LYS A 180 6.76 -23.78 -1.29
C LYS A 180 6.01 -22.46 -1.15
N VAL A 181 5.60 -21.89 -2.28
CA VAL A 181 4.74 -20.71 -2.31
C VAL A 181 3.51 -21.03 -3.13
N GLN A 182 2.32 -20.74 -2.59
CA GLN A 182 1.06 -21.00 -3.26
C GLN A 182 0.11 -19.80 -3.13
N CYS A 183 -0.54 -19.45 -4.23
CA CYS A 183 -1.63 -18.49 -4.26
C CYS A 183 -2.96 -19.18 -3.99
N PHE A 184 -3.83 -18.53 -3.17
CA PHE A 184 -5.20 -19.02 -2.87
C PHE A 184 -6.29 -18.08 -3.41
N MET A 185 -6.01 -17.28 -4.43
CA MET A 185 -6.91 -16.26 -4.98
C MET A 185 -8.33 -16.81 -5.25
N ASN A 186 -9.33 -16.11 -4.69
CA ASN A 186 -10.75 -16.46 -4.73
C ASN A 186 -11.13 -17.80 -4.06
N HIS A 187 -10.25 -18.36 -3.23
CA HIS A 187 -10.51 -19.60 -2.51
C HIS A 187 -10.40 -19.37 -1.00
N ASP A 188 -11.38 -19.86 -0.25
CA ASP A 188 -11.42 -19.91 1.21
C ASP A 188 -11.55 -21.35 1.73
N ASP A 189 -11.71 -22.30 0.82
CA ASP A 189 -11.78 -23.71 1.15
C ASP A 189 -10.38 -24.31 1.39
N LEU A 190 -10.33 -25.23 2.34
CA LEU A 190 -9.09 -25.89 2.74
C LEU A 190 -8.55 -26.81 1.64
N GLU A 191 -9.39 -27.40 0.83
CA GLU A 191 -8.99 -28.41 -0.17
C GLU A 191 -7.98 -27.84 -1.16
N THR A 192 -8.08 -26.57 -1.49
CA THR A 192 -7.16 -25.88 -2.41
C THR A 192 -5.71 -25.90 -1.92
N VAL A 193 -5.47 -25.82 -0.61
CA VAL A 193 -4.13 -25.66 -0.01
C VAL A 193 -3.73 -26.81 0.92
N LYS A 194 -4.65 -27.71 1.21
CA LYS A 194 -4.51 -28.77 2.21
C LYS A 194 -3.27 -29.65 2.02
N GLU A 195 -3.04 -30.14 0.81
CA GLU A 195 -1.89 -31.00 0.50
C GLU A 195 -0.55 -30.31 0.86
N ASN A 196 -0.45 -29.02 0.55
CA ASN A 196 0.77 -28.26 0.85
C ASN A 196 0.86 -27.89 2.33
N ILE A 197 -0.26 -27.66 3.03
CA ILE A 197 -0.25 -27.49 4.49
C ILE A 197 0.19 -28.80 5.15
N ASP A 198 -0.31 -29.95 4.71
CA ASP A 198 0.07 -31.27 5.25
C ASP A 198 1.57 -31.55 5.06
N TRP A 199 2.15 -31.11 3.95
CA TRP A 199 3.59 -31.22 3.68
C TRP A 199 4.45 -30.35 4.60
N ALA A 200 3.94 -29.17 5.03
CA ALA A 200 4.72 -28.17 5.76
C ALA A 200 4.78 -28.43 7.27
N ASP A 201 5.84 -27.95 7.93
CA ASP A 201 5.94 -27.83 9.38
C ASP A 201 5.43 -26.45 9.85
N THR A 202 5.69 -25.45 9.03
CA THR A 202 5.33 -24.04 9.28
C THR A 202 4.60 -23.46 8.06
N VAL A 203 3.54 -22.73 8.32
CA VAL A 203 2.74 -22.04 7.28
C VAL A 203 2.74 -20.54 7.56
N ILE A 204 3.27 -19.75 6.63
CA ILE A 204 3.22 -18.28 6.66
C ILE A 204 2.13 -17.85 5.67
N ILE A 205 1.20 -17.04 6.13
CA ILE A 205 0.01 -16.66 5.35
C ILE A 205 -0.06 -15.14 5.26
N ASN A 206 0.01 -14.61 4.05
CA ASN A 206 -0.34 -13.22 3.84
C ASN A 206 -1.85 -13.04 3.93
N SER A 207 -2.26 -12.08 4.73
CA SER A 207 -3.61 -11.53 4.75
C SER A 207 -3.54 -10.08 4.27
N GLU A 208 -4.20 -9.79 3.16
CA GLU A 208 -4.18 -8.47 2.54
C GLU A 208 -5.59 -7.89 2.49
N ILE A 209 -5.84 -6.94 3.39
CA ILE A 209 -7.13 -6.26 3.53
C ILE A 209 -6.95 -4.79 3.16
N TYR A 210 -7.40 -4.39 1.98
CA TYR A 210 -7.35 -3.02 1.47
C TYR A 210 -8.64 -2.20 1.70
N GLY A 211 -9.58 -2.73 2.46
CA GLY A 211 -10.81 -2.05 2.85
C GLY A 211 -11.51 -2.75 4.00
N THR A 212 -12.09 -1.98 4.93
CA THR A 212 -12.81 -2.51 6.10
C THR A 212 -13.98 -3.41 5.73
N TYR A 213 -14.50 -3.30 4.51
CA TYR A 213 -15.53 -4.19 3.98
C TYR A 213 -15.10 -5.67 3.97
N TYR A 214 -13.80 -5.93 3.83
CA TYR A 214 -13.25 -7.29 3.77
C TYR A 214 -12.95 -7.89 5.15
N THR A 215 -13.09 -7.13 6.23
CA THR A 215 -12.85 -7.60 7.60
C THR A 215 -14.00 -8.45 8.14
N ASN A 216 -14.36 -9.49 7.39
CA ASN A 216 -15.40 -10.44 7.79
C ASN A 216 -15.19 -11.80 7.13
N TYR A 217 -15.66 -12.87 7.81
CA TYR A 217 -15.52 -14.25 7.33
C TYR A 217 -16.43 -14.64 6.15
N LYS A 218 -17.15 -13.70 5.55
CA LYS A 218 -17.93 -13.93 4.32
C LYS A 218 -17.12 -13.68 3.06
N HIS A 219 -15.96 -13.06 3.22
CA HIS A 219 -15.06 -12.76 2.11
C HIS A 219 -13.85 -13.68 2.17
N TRP A 220 -13.44 -14.25 1.03
CA TRP A 220 -12.36 -15.22 0.92
C TRP A 220 -11.00 -14.68 1.45
N LEU A 221 -10.74 -13.39 1.33
CA LEU A 221 -9.52 -12.74 1.87
C LEU A 221 -9.36 -12.90 3.38
N SER A 222 -10.46 -12.96 4.12
CA SER A 222 -10.45 -13.17 5.58
C SER A 222 -10.78 -14.60 5.95
N ALA A 223 -11.71 -15.24 5.23
CA ALA A 223 -12.15 -16.61 5.51
C ALA A 223 -11.02 -17.62 5.26
N GLY A 224 -10.31 -17.50 4.14
CA GLY A 224 -9.21 -18.40 3.79
C GLY A 224 -8.14 -18.46 4.89
N PRO A 225 -7.45 -17.35 5.22
CA PRO A 225 -6.43 -17.34 6.27
C PRO A 225 -6.95 -17.87 7.62
N ASN A 226 -8.21 -17.56 7.98
CA ASN A 226 -8.80 -18.11 9.21
C ASN A 226 -8.98 -19.62 9.15
N ASN A 227 -9.49 -20.17 8.04
CA ASN A 227 -9.68 -21.62 7.86
C ASN A 227 -8.34 -22.35 7.83
N PHE A 228 -7.33 -21.78 7.16
CA PHE A 228 -6.00 -22.36 7.06
C PHE A 228 -5.28 -22.39 8.41
N THR A 229 -5.32 -21.30 9.19
CA THR A 229 -4.73 -21.27 10.53
C THR A 229 -5.44 -22.20 11.50
N LYS A 230 -6.78 -22.32 11.41
CA LYS A 230 -7.54 -23.30 12.18
C LYS A 230 -7.07 -24.73 11.89
N TYR A 231 -6.95 -25.09 10.62
CA TYR A 231 -6.45 -26.42 10.23
C TYR A 231 -5.01 -26.65 10.70
N CYS A 232 -4.13 -25.65 10.60
CA CYS A 232 -2.77 -25.75 11.14
C CYS A 232 -2.78 -26.10 12.62
N LYS A 233 -3.58 -25.39 13.43
CA LYS A 233 -3.70 -25.64 14.87
C LYS A 233 -4.21 -27.03 15.19
N GLU A 234 -5.22 -27.52 14.48
CA GLU A 234 -5.79 -28.86 14.66
C GLU A 234 -4.79 -29.99 14.29
N ASN A 235 -3.80 -29.67 13.45
CA ASN A 235 -2.79 -30.63 12.96
C ASN A 235 -1.36 -30.36 13.50
N ASN A 236 -1.23 -29.60 14.59
CA ASN A 236 0.04 -29.28 15.26
C ASN A 236 1.10 -28.68 14.33
N LYS A 237 0.68 -27.80 13.42
CA LYS A 237 1.56 -27.03 12.54
C LYS A 237 1.62 -25.59 13.00
N THR A 238 2.83 -25.02 12.97
CA THR A 238 3.02 -23.60 13.31
C THR A 238 2.43 -22.73 12.20
N SER A 239 1.63 -21.72 12.57
CA SER A 239 1.04 -20.78 11.64
C SER A 239 1.33 -19.34 12.00
N VAL A 240 1.75 -18.56 11.01
CA VAL A 240 2.07 -17.13 11.13
C VAL A 240 1.23 -16.35 10.11
N ILE A 241 0.50 -15.36 10.59
CA ILE A 241 -0.19 -14.39 9.73
C ILE A 241 0.69 -13.15 9.56
N MET A 242 0.86 -12.73 8.32
CA MET A 242 1.36 -11.40 7.96
C MET A 242 0.18 -10.57 7.47
N SER A 243 -0.27 -9.63 8.30
CA SER A 243 -1.28 -8.64 7.92
C SER A 243 -0.62 -7.57 7.08
N VAL A 244 -0.83 -7.65 5.79
CA VAL A 244 -0.31 -6.75 4.76
C VAL A 244 -1.36 -5.68 4.50
N ASP A 245 -0.96 -4.44 4.20
CA ASP A 245 -1.81 -3.29 3.94
C ASP A 245 -2.54 -2.78 5.21
N LEU A 246 -3.85 -2.91 5.34
CA LEU A 246 -4.61 -2.42 6.51
C LEU A 246 -4.61 -3.46 7.65
N PRO A 247 -4.08 -3.14 8.85
CA PRO A 247 -3.91 -4.11 9.93
C PRO A 247 -5.19 -4.39 10.74
N TYR A 248 -6.37 -4.16 10.15
CA TYR A 248 -7.64 -4.35 10.85
C TYR A 248 -8.11 -5.81 10.89
N ASP A 249 -7.49 -6.67 10.13
CA ASP A 249 -7.78 -8.10 10.05
C ASP A 249 -7.07 -8.93 11.14
N VAL A 250 -6.09 -8.37 11.84
CA VAL A 250 -5.32 -9.08 12.89
C VAL A 250 -6.20 -9.73 13.97
N GLN A 251 -7.39 -9.20 14.20
CA GLN A 251 -8.37 -9.75 15.14
C GLN A 251 -9.15 -10.96 14.60
N LEU A 252 -9.06 -11.24 13.29
CA LEU A 252 -9.82 -12.29 12.61
C LEU A 252 -9.16 -13.67 12.69
N TYR A 253 -7.93 -13.78 13.20
CA TYR A 253 -7.13 -15.00 13.15
C TYR A 253 -6.79 -15.56 14.53
N PRO A 254 -7.79 -15.99 15.32
CA PRO A 254 -7.57 -16.46 16.70
C PRO A 254 -6.74 -17.75 16.77
N TYR A 255 -6.71 -18.52 15.68
CA TYR A 255 -6.01 -19.81 15.63
C TYR A 255 -4.53 -19.69 15.26
N ALA A 256 -4.08 -18.57 14.70
CA ALA A 256 -2.68 -18.36 14.35
C ALA A 256 -1.80 -18.35 15.62
N ASP A 257 -0.60 -18.94 15.56
CA ASP A 257 0.37 -18.91 16.66
C ASP A 257 1.05 -17.55 16.74
N ALA A 258 1.29 -16.90 15.61
CA ALA A 258 1.80 -15.54 15.57
C ALA A 258 1.09 -14.69 14.52
N ILE A 259 1.00 -13.38 14.80
CA ILE A 259 0.41 -12.38 13.91
C ILE A 259 1.34 -11.17 13.89
N LEU A 260 1.72 -10.77 12.69
CA LEU A 260 2.54 -9.58 12.40
C LEU A 260 1.71 -8.58 11.60
N ALA A 261 1.74 -7.30 11.99
CA ALA A 261 1.30 -6.21 11.12
C ALA A 261 2.52 -5.67 10.37
N VAL A 262 2.47 -5.67 9.04
CA VAL A 262 3.59 -5.32 8.17
C VAL A 262 3.37 -4.07 7.34
N TYR A 263 2.14 -3.55 7.26
CA TYR A 263 1.73 -2.23 6.74
C TYR A 263 2.08 -1.94 5.28
N GLY A 264 2.65 -2.86 4.55
CA GLY A 264 3.07 -2.65 3.16
C GLY A 264 2.48 -3.67 2.23
N ASP A 265 2.06 -3.22 1.04
CA ASP A 265 1.80 -4.11 -0.08
C ASP A 265 3.13 -4.74 -0.51
N ILE A 266 3.11 -6.06 -0.63
CA ILE A 266 4.22 -6.86 -1.17
C ILE A 266 4.56 -6.46 -2.62
N GLY A 267 3.63 -5.79 -3.33
CA GLY A 267 3.86 -5.21 -4.66
C GLY A 267 4.96 -4.14 -4.69
N SER A 268 5.24 -3.49 -3.57
CA SER A 268 6.43 -2.67 -3.41
C SER A 268 7.63 -3.58 -3.13
N SER A 269 8.84 -3.15 -3.43
CA SER A 269 10.10 -3.88 -3.23
C SER A 269 10.43 -4.22 -1.76
N VAL A 270 9.50 -4.00 -0.87
CA VAL A 270 9.60 -4.26 0.56
C VAL A 270 9.00 -5.62 0.84
N ASP A 271 9.84 -6.57 1.23
CA ASP A 271 9.42 -7.92 1.55
C ASP A 271 9.52 -8.18 3.06
N PRO A 272 8.38 -8.26 3.74
CA PRO A 272 8.34 -8.50 5.17
C PRO A 272 8.78 -9.92 5.55
N THR A 273 8.80 -10.87 4.60
CA THR A 273 9.20 -12.25 4.86
C THR A 273 10.63 -12.32 5.43
N GLU A 274 11.53 -11.47 4.96
CA GLU A 274 12.90 -11.38 5.46
C GLU A 274 12.95 -11.01 6.94
N ALA A 275 12.03 -10.16 7.40
CA ALA A 275 11.95 -9.77 8.80
C ALA A 275 11.44 -10.89 9.71
N ILE A 276 10.62 -11.80 9.19
CA ILE A 276 10.06 -12.92 9.96
C ILE A 276 11.11 -14.00 10.22
N VAL A 277 11.91 -14.35 9.21
CA VAL A 277 12.90 -15.43 9.29
C VAL A 277 14.26 -14.95 9.78
N GLY A 278 14.52 -13.66 9.78
CA GLY A 278 15.79 -13.06 10.19
C GLY A 278 15.73 -12.25 11.49
N GLY A 279 14.54 -12.15 12.11
CA GLY A 279 14.28 -11.33 13.31
C GLY A 279 14.72 -12.02 14.62
#